data_e4a003d0f40d884bca4a8b48a4375cc5
#
_entry.id   e4a003d0f40d884bca4a8b48a4375cc5
#
_cell.length_a   1.000
_cell.length_b   1.000
_cell.length_c   1.000
_cell.angle_alpha   90.00
_cell.angle_beta   90.00
_cell.angle_gamma   90.00
#
_symmetry.space_group_name_H-M   'P 1'
#
loop_
_entity.id
_entity.type
_entity.pdbx_description
1 polymer ?
#
loop_
_entity_poly.entity_id
_entity_poly.type
_entity_poly.pdbx_seq_one_letter_code
_entity_poly.pdbx_strand_id
1 'polypeptide(L)'
;MVIRHGRYWALAAASVVVVVFGSAQTTGALWRDDVSVAGGTLNSGTLDIKVGPDGAEVDDYVLAALGSTNLGPNGASQAPLSIRNAGDVPFDYRLQGSTVTGAVPLTLTATLVSTVGDCPAVGAPTGPVTVLYTGNAQGAQTLDTRALAPGANEVWCFHVAVGADPPQDQTSTVSFSFRADQT
;
A
#
# COMPACT_ATOMS: atom_id res chain seq x y z
N MET A 1 -85.34 -55.08 1.09
CA MET A 1 -85.32 -53.64 0.72
C MET A 1 -84.20 -52.90 1.46
N VAL A 2 -82.90 -53.26 1.22
CA VAL A 2 -81.77 -52.77 1.99
C VAL A 2 -80.61 -52.26 1.10
N ILE A 3 -80.80 -52.13 -0.24
CA ILE A 3 -79.67 -51.85 -1.15
C ILE A 3 -79.61 -50.37 -1.60
N ARG A 4 -80.51 -49.51 -1.18
CA ARG A 4 -80.56 -48.13 -1.74
C ARG A 4 -79.73 -47.13 -0.94
N HIS A 5 -79.34 -47.44 0.28
CA HIS A 5 -78.60 -46.46 1.17
C HIS A 5 -77.12 -46.57 1.07
N GLY A 6 -76.53 -47.70 0.66
CA GLY A 6 -75.07 -47.89 0.52
C GLY A 6 -74.39 -46.93 -0.44
N ARG A 7 -75.08 -46.55 -1.49
CA ARG A 7 -74.57 -45.64 -2.54
C ARG A 7 -74.39 -44.19 -2.02
N TYR A 8 -75.29 -43.76 -1.17
CA TYR A 8 -75.19 -42.41 -0.51
C TYR A 8 -74.14 -42.37 0.57
N TRP A 9 -73.90 -43.46 1.29
CA TRP A 9 -72.81 -43.55 2.26
C TRP A 9 -71.45 -43.60 1.57
N ALA A 10 -71.34 -44.25 0.43
CA ALA A 10 -70.10 -44.25 -0.34
C ALA A 10 -69.80 -42.87 -0.92
N LEU A 11 -70.79 -42.12 -1.40
CA LEU A 11 -70.65 -40.76 -1.90
C LEU A 11 -70.31 -39.78 -0.74
N ALA A 12 -70.90 -39.93 0.43
CA ALA A 12 -70.58 -39.11 1.60
C ALA A 12 -69.17 -39.38 2.10
N ALA A 13 -68.71 -40.62 2.15
CA ALA A 13 -67.35 -40.97 2.51
C ALA A 13 -66.29 -40.41 1.50
N ALA A 14 -66.61 -40.51 0.20
CA ALA A 14 -65.73 -39.97 -0.87
C ALA A 14 -65.61 -38.44 -0.77
N SER A 15 -66.70 -37.73 -0.46
CA SER A 15 -66.65 -36.27 -0.33
C SER A 15 -65.84 -35.81 0.88
N VAL A 16 -65.90 -36.52 2.02
CA VAL A 16 -65.09 -36.22 3.20
C VAL A 16 -63.60 -36.43 2.91
N VAL A 17 -63.22 -37.50 2.23
CA VAL A 17 -61.84 -37.77 1.84
C VAL A 17 -61.28 -36.67 0.92
N VAL A 18 -62.07 -36.23 -0.06
CA VAL A 18 -61.64 -35.16 -0.98
C VAL A 18 -61.47 -33.83 -0.24
N VAL A 19 -62.32 -33.49 0.71
CA VAL A 19 -62.24 -32.28 1.51
C VAL A 19 -61.02 -32.34 2.43
N VAL A 20 -60.72 -33.46 3.07
CA VAL A 20 -59.60 -33.65 3.95
C VAL A 20 -58.26 -33.60 3.19
N PHE A 21 -58.16 -34.27 2.03
CA PHE A 21 -56.97 -34.20 1.17
C PHE A 21 -56.82 -32.84 0.47
N GLY A 22 -57.92 -32.20 0.06
CA GLY A 22 -57.90 -30.86 -0.54
C GLY A 22 -57.45 -29.79 0.45
N SER A 23 -57.86 -29.88 1.74
CA SER A 23 -57.46 -28.95 2.77
C SER A 23 -56.00 -29.17 3.24
N ALA A 24 -55.49 -30.41 3.14
CA ALA A 24 -54.09 -30.68 3.46
C ALA A 24 -53.13 -30.10 2.44
N GLN A 25 -53.57 -29.91 1.18
CA GLN A 25 -52.77 -29.27 0.14
C GLN A 25 -52.71 -27.74 0.26
N THR A 26 -53.72 -27.13 0.89
CA THR A 26 -53.79 -25.65 1.01
C THR A 26 -53.29 -25.13 2.37
N THR A 27 -53.06 -26.01 3.38
CA THR A 27 -52.47 -25.65 4.67
C THR A 27 -50.96 -25.89 4.72
N GLY A 28 -50.32 -26.15 3.59
CA GLY A 28 -48.88 -25.95 3.46
C GLY A 28 -48.59 -24.46 3.54
N ALA A 29 -48.89 -23.86 4.72
CA ALA A 29 -48.31 -22.59 5.06
C ALA A 29 -46.79 -22.80 5.13
N LEU A 30 -46.16 -22.66 3.98
CA LEU A 30 -44.73 -22.46 3.89
C LEU A 30 -44.46 -21.13 4.58
N TRP A 31 -44.18 -21.19 5.88
CA TRP A 31 -43.60 -20.09 6.62
C TRP A 31 -42.22 -19.90 6.07
N ARG A 32 -42.10 -19.18 4.94
CA ARG A 32 -40.87 -18.63 4.44
C ARG A 32 -40.84 -17.21 4.96
N ASP A 33 -40.06 -17.03 5.99
CA ASP A 33 -39.67 -15.72 6.45
C ASP A 33 -38.31 -15.44 5.77
N ASP A 34 -38.33 -14.68 4.70
CA ASP A 34 -37.13 -14.24 4.00
C ASP A 34 -36.66 -12.95 4.69
N VAL A 35 -35.75 -13.08 5.64
CA VAL A 35 -35.05 -11.92 6.19
C VAL A 35 -33.90 -11.57 5.26
N SER A 36 -34.03 -10.49 4.50
CA SER A 36 -32.91 -9.88 3.80
C SER A 36 -32.13 -9.02 4.79
N VAL A 37 -30.93 -9.46 5.15
CA VAL A 37 -29.95 -8.63 5.84
C VAL A 37 -29.20 -7.85 4.77
N ALA A 38 -29.28 -6.51 4.78
CA ALA A 38 -28.42 -5.68 3.98
C ALA A 38 -26.97 -5.94 4.39
N GLY A 39 -26.19 -6.56 3.54
CA GLY A 39 -24.76 -6.69 3.74
C GLY A 39 -24.13 -5.32 3.84
N GLY A 40 -23.24 -5.11 4.81
CA GLY A 40 -22.45 -3.89 4.91
C GLY A 40 -21.59 -3.69 3.68
N THR A 41 -21.27 -2.44 3.36
CA THR A 41 -20.30 -2.09 2.32
C THR A 41 -18.92 -2.51 2.80
N LEU A 42 -18.24 -3.37 2.05
CA LEU A 42 -16.84 -3.72 2.26
C LEU A 42 -16.00 -2.83 1.36
N ASN A 43 -15.21 -1.95 1.93
CA ASN A 43 -14.21 -1.18 1.19
C ASN A 43 -12.85 -1.84 1.37
N SER A 44 -12.12 -2.04 0.27
CA SER A 44 -10.70 -2.36 0.33
C SER A 44 -9.93 -1.12 0.74
N GLY A 45 -8.93 -1.26 1.60
CA GLY A 45 -8.06 -0.16 1.96
C GLY A 45 -7.23 0.33 0.77
N THR A 46 -6.74 1.56 0.86
CA THR A 46 -5.89 2.22 -0.13
C THR A 46 -4.44 2.18 0.34
N LEU A 47 -3.56 1.60 -0.49
CA LEU A 47 -2.13 1.69 -0.32
C LEU A 47 -1.63 2.89 -1.13
N ASP A 48 -1.03 3.87 -0.45
CA ASP A 48 -0.54 5.10 -1.09
C ASP A 48 0.76 5.55 -0.42
N ILE A 49 1.89 5.40 -1.12
CA ILE A 49 3.19 5.88 -0.68
C ILE A 49 3.53 7.18 -1.40
N LYS A 50 3.88 8.21 -0.65
CA LYS A 50 4.28 9.52 -1.18
C LYS A 50 5.66 9.90 -0.69
N VAL A 51 6.38 10.68 -1.49
CA VAL A 51 7.72 11.16 -1.21
C VAL A 51 7.83 12.65 -1.46
N GLY A 52 8.72 13.33 -0.75
CA GLY A 52 8.90 14.77 -0.95
C GLY A 52 9.38 15.52 0.28
N PRO A 53 9.12 16.83 0.34
CA PRO A 53 9.32 17.61 1.56
C PRO A 53 8.34 17.17 2.64
N ASP A 54 8.78 17.18 3.89
CA ASP A 54 7.93 16.83 5.03
C ASP A 54 6.66 17.69 5.06
N GLY A 55 5.51 17.03 5.05
CA GLY A 55 4.18 17.66 5.01
C GLY A 55 3.69 18.09 3.61
N ALA A 56 4.46 17.83 2.55
CA ALA A 56 4.10 18.14 1.15
C ALA A 56 4.54 17.02 0.18
N GLU A 57 4.40 15.77 0.61
CA GLU A 57 4.77 14.60 -0.17
C GLU A 57 3.80 14.37 -1.34
N VAL A 58 4.34 13.88 -2.45
CA VAL A 58 3.65 13.62 -3.73
C VAL A 58 4.06 12.25 -4.31
N ASP A 59 3.38 11.79 -5.37
CA ASP A 59 3.70 10.50 -6.01
C ASP A 59 5.04 10.52 -6.74
N ASP A 60 5.33 11.64 -7.44
CA ASP A 60 6.59 11.86 -8.16
C ASP A 60 7.24 13.15 -7.68
N TYR A 61 8.42 13.06 -7.12
CA TYR A 61 9.15 14.19 -6.55
C TYR A 61 10.55 14.33 -7.11
N VAL A 62 10.92 15.56 -7.47
CA VAL A 62 12.29 15.90 -7.87
C VAL A 62 13.02 16.43 -6.65
N LEU A 63 13.96 15.65 -6.10
CA LEU A 63 14.80 16.05 -4.97
C LEU A 63 15.88 17.03 -5.43
N ALA A 64 15.47 18.25 -5.80
CA ALA A 64 16.35 19.28 -6.35
C ALA A 64 17.48 19.66 -5.35
N ALA A 65 17.22 19.56 -4.05
CA ALA A 65 18.21 19.84 -3.02
C ALA A 65 19.41 18.86 -3.02
N LEU A 66 19.27 17.67 -3.62
CA LEU A 66 20.36 16.74 -3.83
C LEU A 66 21.23 17.13 -5.03
N GLY A 67 20.71 17.97 -5.93
CA GLY A 67 21.44 18.48 -7.07
C GLY A 67 22.57 19.40 -6.64
N SER A 68 23.73 19.27 -7.28
CA SER A 68 24.88 20.15 -7.06
C SER A 68 25.62 20.36 -8.38
N THR A 69 26.23 21.53 -8.52
CA THR A 69 27.06 21.89 -9.66
C THR A 69 28.52 22.02 -9.22
N ASN A 70 29.45 21.73 -10.15
CA ASN A 70 30.89 21.89 -9.93
C ASN A 70 31.42 21.08 -8.73
N LEU A 71 30.93 19.85 -8.53
CA LEU A 71 31.50 18.94 -7.55
C LEU A 71 32.90 18.53 -7.97
N GLY A 72 33.88 18.92 -7.18
CA GLY A 72 35.27 18.46 -7.33
C GLY A 72 35.43 17.00 -6.87
N PRO A 73 36.66 16.46 -6.96
CA PRO A 73 37.00 15.14 -6.42
C PRO A 73 36.53 14.96 -4.98
N ASN A 74 35.88 13.85 -4.67
CA ASN A 74 35.25 13.55 -3.38
C ASN A 74 34.18 14.57 -2.92
N GLY A 75 33.71 15.42 -3.84
CA GLY A 75 32.60 16.31 -3.56
C GLY A 75 31.31 15.53 -3.36
N ALA A 76 30.44 16.06 -2.51
CA ALA A 76 29.18 15.40 -2.17
C ALA A 76 28.03 16.41 -2.09
N SER A 77 26.85 15.89 -2.21
CA SER A 77 25.59 16.59 -1.94
C SER A 77 24.72 15.75 -1.02
N GLN A 78 23.97 16.42 -0.14
CA GLN A 78 23.12 15.76 0.86
C GLN A 78 21.78 16.45 0.93
N ALA A 79 20.72 15.65 1.01
CA ALA A 79 19.39 16.19 1.15
C ALA A 79 18.43 15.20 1.86
N PRO A 80 17.48 15.72 2.66
CA PRO A 80 16.42 14.90 3.26
C PRO A 80 15.30 14.63 2.29
N LEU A 81 14.70 13.44 2.43
CA LEU A 81 13.49 13.04 1.72
C LEU A 81 12.53 12.44 2.74
N SER A 82 11.34 13.02 2.88
CA SER A 82 10.25 12.40 3.64
C SER A 82 9.56 11.35 2.80
N ILE A 83 9.25 10.21 3.43
CA ILE A 83 8.46 9.10 2.85
C ILE A 83 7.25 8.92 3.75
N ARG A 84 6.06 9.02 3.19
CA ARG A 84 4.80 9.02 3.93
C ARG A 84 3.85 7.93 3.44
N ASN A 85 3.14 7.32 4.38
CA ASN A 85 1.95 6.54 4.08
C ASN A 85 0.74 7.48 4.02
N ALA A 86 0.31 7.84 2.82
CA ALA A 86 -0.87 8.67 2.58
C ALA A 86 -2.16 7.83 2.42
N GLY A 87 -2.04 6.50 2.46
CA GLY A 87 -3.15 5.56 2.44
C GLY A 87 -3.77 5.34 3.82
N ASP A 88 -4.70 4.40 3.88
CA ASP A 88 -5.46 4.04 5.08
C ASP A 88 -5.13 2.63 5.60
N VAL A 89 -4.20 1.92 4.94
CA VAL A 89 -3.69 0.62 5.38
C VAL A 89 -2.21 0.68 5.71
N PRO A 90 -1.71 -0.09 6.69
CA PRO A 90 -0.28 -0.20 6.93
C PRO A 90 0.39 -0.92 5.77
N PHE A 91 1.65 -0.57 5.52
CA PHE A 91 2.48 -1.25 4.53
C PHE A 91 3.93 -1.35 4.99
N ASP A 92 4.66 -2.29 4.37
CA ASP A 92 6.10 -2.35 4.41
C ASP A 92 6.67 -1.74 3.13
N TYR A 93 7.70 -0.91 3.25
CA TYR A 93 8.34 -0.28 2.10
C TYR A 93 9.86 -0.41 2.13
N ARG A 94 10.48 -0.22 0.96
CA ARG A 94 11.93 -0.24 0.79
C ARG A 94 12.35 0.58 -0.41
N LEU A 95 13.62 0.96 -0.45
CA LEU A 95 14.26 1.40 -1.69
C LEU A 95 14.40 0.17 -2.60
N GLN A 96 13.59 0.13 -3.66
CA GLN A 96 13.57 -0.99 -4.61
C GLN A 96 14.74 -0.93 -5.56
N GLY A 97 15.17 0.28 -5.91
CA GLY A 97 16.28 0.45 -6.84
C GLY A 97 16.62 1.91 -7.07
N SER A 98 17.77 2.10 -7.68
CA SER A 98 18.21 3.40 -8.21
C SER A 98 18.88 3.24 -9.56
N THR A 99 18.73 4.26 -10.38
CA THR A 99 19.34 4.33 -11.72
C THR A 99 20.17 5.59 -11.82
N VAL A 100 21.42 5.44 -12.25
CA VAL A 100 22.31 6.57 -12.55
C VAL A 100 22.43 6.68 -14.06
N THR A 101 22.13 7.86 -14.59
CA THR A 101 22.31 8.20 -16.00
C THR A 101 23.37 9.28 -16.11
N GLY A 102 24.42 9.04 -16.89
CA GLY A 102 25.54 9.95 -17.07
C GLY A 102 26.88 9.25 -16.87
N ALA A 103 27.96 10.00 -16.95
CA ALA A 103 29.32 9.46 -16.96
C ALA A 103 30.03 9.56 -15.60
N VAL A 104 29.52 10.37 -14.67
CA VAL A 104 30.13 10.53 -13.34
C VAL A 104 29.73 9.36 -12.43
N PRO A 105 30.68 8.55 -11.93
CA PRO A 105 30.37 7.50 -10.99
C PRO A 105 29.97 8.11 -9.64
N LEU A 106 28.84 7.67 -9.11
CA LEU A 106 28.27 8.17 -7.87
C LEU A 106 28.23 7.06 -6.81
N THR A 107 28.54 7.41 -5.58
CA THR A 107 28.26 6.58 -4.41
C THR A 107 27.10 7.16 -3.63
N LEU A 108 26.34 6.29 -2.97
CA LEU A 108 25.17 6.64 -2.19
C LEU A 108 25.35 6.13 -0.75
N THR A 109 25.08 7.00 0.21
CA THR A 109 24.74 6.60 1.57
C THR A 109 23.34 7.09 1.88
N ALA A 110 22.45 6.17 2.23
CA ALA A 110 21.10 6.48 2.68
C ALA A 110 20.99 6.15 4.17
N THR A 111 20.55 7.13 4.95
CA THR A 111 20.39 6.99 6.41
C THR A 111 19.00 7.41 6.81
N LEU A 112 18.46 6.72 7.83
CA LEU A 112 17.24 7.16 8.51
C LEU A 112 17.64 8.17 9.59
N VAL A 113 16.91 9.28 9.64
CA VAL A 113 17.06 10.33 10.66
C VAL A 113 15.71 10.66 11.29
N SER A 114 15.71 11.32 12.44
CA SER A 114 14.46 11.60 13.17
C SER A 114 13.66 12.73 12.51
N THR A 115 14.35 13.76 12.02
CA THR A 115 13.72 14.94 11.42
C THR A 115 14.49 15.42 10.19
N VAL A 116 13.86 16.25 9.38
CA VAL A 116 14.50 16.93 8.22
C VAL A 116 15.73 17.72 8.67
N GLY A 117 15.70 18.36 9.85
CA GLY A 117 16.80 19.13 10.40
C GLY A 117 18.04 18.29 10.76
N ASP A 118 17.86 16.97 10.98
CA ASP A 118 18.95 16.04 11.27
C ASP A 118 19.75 15.63 10.01
N CYS A 119 19.29 16.06 8.82
CA CYS A 119 19.96 15.89 7.54
C CYS A 119 20.44 17.26 7.01
N PRO A 120 21.49 17.85 7.55
CA PRO A 120 21.98 19.14 7.09
C PRO A 120 22.55 19.04 5.68
N ALA A 121 22.47 20.10 4.92
CA ALA A 121 23.04 20.12 3.55
C ALA A 121 24.56 19.90 3.51
N VAL A 122 25.24 20.18 4.61
CA VAL A 122 26.71 20.02 4.78
C VAL A 122 26.98 19.38 6.13
N GLY A 123 27.89 18.41 6.14
CA GLY A 123 28.29 17.71 7.37
C GLY A 123 27.56 16.36 7.54
N ALA A 124 27.88 15.66 8.61
CA ALA A 124 27.25 14.39 8.91
C ALA A 124 25.81 14.60 9.44
N PRO A 125 24.89 13.65 9.18
CA PRO A 125 23.59 13.62 9.84
C PRO A 125 23.73 13.66 11.37
N THR A 126 22.78 14.30 12.04
CA THR A 126 22.78 14.49 13.49
C THR A 126 21.72 13.64 14.18
N GLY A 127 21.80 13.53 15.51
CA GLY A 127 20.84 12.74 16.30
C GLY A 127 20.97 11.22 16.12
N PRO A 128 19.91 10.47 16.39
CA PRO A 128 19.87 9.03 16.10
C PRO A 128 19.89 8.78 14.60
N VAL A 129 20.90 8.04 14.14
CA VAL A 129 21.10 7.73 12.71
C VAL A 129 21.16 6.22 12.52
N THR A 130 20.38 5.69 11.57
CA THR A 130 20.47 4.31 11.13
C THR A 130 20.87 4.26 9.67
N VAL A 131 21.98 3.61 9.36
CA VAL A 131 22.43 3.42 7.98
C VAL A 131 21.57 2.35 7.34
N LEU A 132 20.91 2.69 6.22
CA LEU A 132 20.03 1.81 5.45
C LEU A 132 20.75 1.24 4.23
N TYR A 133 21.65 2.03 3.64
CA TYR A 133 22.43 1.64 2.49
C TYR A 133 23.75 2.42 2.43
N THR A 134 24.81 1.76 1.99
CA THR A 134 26.08 2.39 1.60
C THR A 134 26.68 1.61 0.44
N GLY A 135 26.99 2.26 -0.66
CA GLY A 135 27.58 1.61 -1.82
C GLY A 135 27.47 2.43 -3.10
N ASN A 136 27.50 1.74 -4.22
CA ASN A 136 27.34 2.37 -5.53
C ASN A 136 25.91 2.94 -5.66
N ALA A 137 25.80 4.16 -6.18
CA ALA A 137 24.48 4.74 -6.43
C ALA A 137 23.72 4.04 -7.56
N GLN A 138 24.42 3.43 -8.53
CA GLN A 138 23.78 2.59 -9.55
C GLN A 138 23.31 1.26 -8.96
N GLY A 139 22.02 0.97 -9.03
CA GLY A 139 21.44 -0.27 -8.55
C GLY A 139 21.33 -0.35 -7.02
N ALA A 140 21.38 0.77 -6.31
CA ALA A 140 21.21 0.79 -4.86
C ALA A 140 19.80 0.29 -4.48
N GLN A 141 19.75 -0.61 -3.51
CA GLN A 141 18.52 -1.15 -2.97
C GLN A 141 18.71 -1.52 -1.50
N THR A 142 17.64 -1.44 -0.69
CA THR A 142 17.66 -1.96 0.66
C THR A 142 17.09 -3.38 0.69
N LEU A 143 17.71 -4.25 1.47
CA LEU A 143 17.24 -5.63 1.64
C LEU A 143 16.08 -5.69 2.64
N ASP A 144 16.19 -4.91 3.69
CA ASP A 144 15.19 -4.84 4.75
C ASP A 144 14.05 -3.91 4.36
N THR A 145 12.84 -4.32 4.69
CA THR A 145 11.62 -3.50 4.60
C THR A 145 11.42 -2.73 5.90
N ARG A 146 10.65 -1.65 5.81
CA ARG A 146 10.29 -0.78 6.92
C ARG A 146 8.78 -0.62 6.98
N ALA A 147 8.20 -0.92 8.14
CA ALA A 147 6.77 -0.78 8.36
C ALA A 147 6.38 0.69 8.55
N LEU A 148 5.33 1.12 7.86
CA LEU A 148 4.81 2.48 7.97
C LEU A 148 3.29 2.45 8.17
N ALA A 149 2.85 2.91 9.34
CA ALA A 149 1.43 3.00 9.66
C ALA A 149 0.73 4.09 8.83
N PRO A 150 -0.60 4.00 8.63
CA PRO A 150 -1.37 5.04 7.97
C PRO A 150 -1.12 6.43 8.55
N GLY A 151 -0.85 7.41 7.70
CA GLY A 151 -0.56 8.79 8.07
C GLY A 151 0.83 9.05 8.64
N ALA A 152 1.62 8.01 8.92
CA ALA A 152 2.99 8.15 9.41
C ALA A 152 3.97 8.50 8.28
N ASN A 153 5.10 9.11 8.67
CA ASN A 153 6.21 9.39 7.77
C ASN A 153 7.56 9.04 8.42
N GLU A 154 8.55 8.85 7.58
CA GLU A 154 9.96 8.68 7.96
C GLU A 154 10.84 9.59 7.10
N VAL A 155 11.94 10.06 7.66
CA VAL A 155 12.87 10.92 6.92
C VAL A 155 14.16 10.16 6.61
N TRP A 156 14.44 10.04 5.31
CA TRP A 156 15.69 9.51 4.80
C TRP A 156 16.63 10.65 4.43
N CYS A 157 17.88 10.56 4.85
CA CYS A 157 18.94 11.47 4.47
C CYS A 157 19.78 10.80 3.38
N PHE A 158 19.71 11.34 2.17
CA PHE A 158 20.51 10.89 1.04
C PHE A 158 21.77 11.70 0.95
N HIS A 159 22.91 11.02 0.95
CA HIS A 159 24.23 11.58 0.70
C HIS A 159 24.79 10.93 -0.55
N VAL A 160 24.97 11.70 -1.62
CA VAL A 160 25.55 11.27 -2.87
C VAL A 160 26.91 11.92 -3.05
N ALA A 161 27.95 11.12 -3.30
CA ALA A 161 29.31 11.59 -3.46
C ALA A 161 29.89 11.15 -4.79
N VAL A 162 30.75 12.01 -5.34
CA VAL A 162 31.55 11.76 -6.53
C VAL A 162 32.86 11.09 -6.10
N GLY A 163 33.40 10.22 -6.93
CA GLY A 163 34.70 9.58 -6.68
C GLY A 163 35.89 10.55 -6.66
N ALA A 164 37.07 10.01 -6.36
CA ALA A 164 38.31 10.80 -6.27
C ALA A 164 38.79 11.37 -7.64
N ASP A 165 38.40 10.75 -8.75
CA ASP A 165 38.80 11.14 -10.09
C ASP A 165 37.60 11.19 -11.04
N PRO A 166 36.71 12.17 -10.88
CA PRO A 166 35.55 12.31 -11.77
C PRO A 166 35.96 12.84 -13.14
N PRO A 167 35.29 12.37 -14.20
CA PRO A 167 35.49 12.96 -15.52
C PRO A 167 35.02 14.43 -15.51
N GLN A 168 35.81 15.30 -16.17
CA GLN A 168 35.48 16.73 -16.23
C GLN A 168 34.37 17.01 -17.23
N ASP A 169 33.64 18.10 -16.99
CA ASP A 169 32.55 18.57 -17.86
C ASP A 169 31.45 17.51 -18.10
N GLN A 170 31.24 16.61 -17.12
CA GLN A 170 30.23 15.57 -17.18
C GLN A 170 29.18 15.77 -16.10
N THR A 171 28.00 15.28 -16.42
CA THR A 171 26.87 15.27 -15.48
C THR A 171 26.37 13.84 -15.24
N SER A 172 25.79 13.60 -14.07
CA SER A 172 25.02 12.40 -13.82
C SER A 172 23.77 12.75 -13.05
N THR A 173 22.68 12.04 -13.35
CA THR A 173 21.40 12.13 -12.66
C THR A 173 21.13 10.79 -11.97
N VAL A 174 20.67 10.82 -10.75
CA VAL A 174 20.23 9.64 -10.02
C VAL A 174 18.72 9.69 -9.81
N SER A 175 18.06 8.57 -10.08
CA SER A 175 16.64 8.36 -9.78
C SER A 175 16.49 7.24 -8.78
N PHE A 176 15.59 7.39 -7.82
CA PHE A 176 15.28 6.41 -6.78
C PHE A 176 13.86 5.91 -6.97
N SER A 177 13.64 4.61 -6.81
CA SER A 177 12.31 4.01 -6.80
C SER A 177 12.06 3.31 -5.48
N PHE A 178 10.92 3.61 -4.87
CA PHE A 178 10.43 2.96 -3.67
C PHE A 178 9.32 1.99 -4.04
N ARG A 179 9.21 0.95 -3.24
CA ARG A 179 8.12 -0.01 -3.33
C ARG A 179 7.48 -0.17 -1.96
N ALA A 180 6.15 -0.15 -1.94
CA ALA A 180 5.35 -0.49 -0.79
C ALA A 180 4.53 -1.74 -1.07
N ASP A 181 4.46 -2.63 -0.09
CA ASP A 181 3.68 -3.86 -0.13
C ASP A 181 2.78 -3.87 1.12
N GLN A 182 1.49 -4.18 0.95
CA GLN A 182 0.55 -4.28 2.06
C GLN A 182 0.92 -5.47 2.94
N THR A 183 0.86 -5.27 4.27
CA THR A 183 1.14 -6.30 5.29
C THR A 183 -0.14 -6.93 5.83
#